data_fba31951853e876aa409f157111140e7
#
_entry.id   fba31951853e876aa409f157111140e7
#
_cell.length_a   1.000
_cell.length_b   1.000
_cell.length_c   1.000
_cell.angle_alpha   90.00
_cell.angle_beta   90.00
_cell.angle_gamma   90.00
#
_symmetry.space_group_name_H-M   'P 1'
#
loop_
_entity.id
_entity.type
_entity.pdbx_description
1 polymer ?
#
loop_
_entity_poly.entity_id
_entity_poly.type
_entity_poly.pdbx_seq_one_letter_code
_entity_poly.pdbx_strand_id
1 'polypeptide(L)'
;MLYTLLLSLAVALTDCGGSDDNDEQPAAVTITVSQESIAVPAGGNTYTLNITTTGKEWGAYADQDFITVDANNTVAQAGTLKVTVPANPTTSVRTGTVTVMSGAARKSISVTQEAAAQSAYNAPEGYTLVWQDEFDKGSELNGDDWTHEVKGSGWVNHELQNYVNHKTPEGNLVTEIRGGKLRITALKENGKVYSGRVYAKVKEGWKYGYIEASIKLPKGKGTWPAFWMMPVNFRSWPADGEIDIMEEVGYHPNYVSSSLHANAHVHSNGTQVTHEMLCQGAEDDFHTYAIKWTHENITTYVDGKVQLSYDNRGKGRDDWPYDDPFYVIFNLAWGGDWGGAQGVDESALPCTMEVDYIRVFQKK
;
A
#
# COMPACT_ATOMS: atom_id res chain seq x y z
N MET A 1 -31.43 23.03 23.28
CA MET A 1 -31.62 23.83 24.51
C MET A 1 -30.26 24.17 25.03
N LEU A 2 -29.71 25.30 24.61
CA LEU A 2 -29.74 26.61 25.27
C LEU A 2 -29.11 26.60 26.66
N TYR A 3 -27.96 27.27 26.84
CA TYR A 3 -27.88 28.53 27.55
C TYR A 3 -26.54 29.21 27.33
N THR A 4 -26.63 30.37 26.71
CA THR A 4 -25.64 31.41 26.62
C THR A 4 -25.54 32.15 27.96
N LEU A 5 -24.35 32.44 28.44
CA LEU A 5 -24.17 33.44 29.50
C LEU A 5 -23.18 34.52 29.06
N LEU A 6 -23.73 35.68 28.71
CA LEU A 6 -23.03 36.95 28.58
C LEU A 6 -22.79 37.48 29.99
N LEU A 7 -21.55 37.86 30.32
CA LEU A 7 -21.25 38.73 31.47
C LEU A 7 -20.59 39.97 30.94
N SER A 8 -21.35 41.05 30.93
CA SER A 8 -20.88 42.44 30.75
C SER A 8 -20.32 42.96 32.06
N LEU A 9 -19.05 43.38 32.06
CA LEU A 9 -18.49 44.14 33.16
C LEU A 9 -18.16 45.54 32.65
N ALA A 10 -18.93 46.52 33.06
CA ALA A 10 -18.65 47.96 32.89
C ALA A 10 -17.68 48.39 33.98
N VAL A 11 -16.55 48.96 33.62
CA VAL A 11 -15.67 49.69 34.54
C VAL A 11 -15.61 51.15 34.12
N ALA A 12 -15.90 51.98 35.10
CA ALA A 12 -15.96 53.43 34.99
C ALA A 12 -14.57 54.05 34.73
N LEU A 13 -14.60 55.07 33.88
CA LEU A 13 -13.50 55.98 33.62
C LEU A 13 -13.27 56.92 34.87
N THR A 14 -12.04 56.97 35.35
CA THR A 14 -11.52 58.09 36.05
C THR A 14 -10.35 58.65 35.25
N ASP A 15 -10.57 59.86 34.78
CA ASP A 15 -9.61 60.70 34.09
C ASP A 15 -8.53 61.20 35.06
N CYS A 16 -7.24 61.07 34.69
CA CYS A 16 -6.16 61.94 35.21
C CYS A 16 -4.95 61.90 34.24
N GLY A 17 -4.79 62.93 33.49
CA GLY A 17 -3.52 63.67 33.26
C GLY A 17 -2.36 62.98 32.55
N GLY A 18 -2.20 63.25 31.25
CA GLY A 18 -0.96 63.71 30.60
C GLY A 18 0.28 62.88 30.67
N SER A 19 0.58 62.21 29.54
CA SER A 19 1.90 62.23 28.87
C SER A 19 1.71 61.67 27.46
N ASP A 20 2.17 62.39 26.44
CA ASP A 20 2.28 61.98 25.05
C ASP A 20 3.36 60.88 24.93
N ASP A 21 2.99 59.65 25.15
CA ASP A 21 3.71 58.48 24.64
C ASP A 21 2.97 58.03 23.37
N ASN A 22 3.49 58.44 22.22
CA ASN A 22 3.19 57.82 20.94
C ASN A 22 3.69 56.37 21.00
N ASP A 23 2.94 55.49 21.61
CA ASP A 23 3.05 54.05 21.42
C ASP A 23 2.55 53.72 19.99
N GLU A 24 3.44 53.94 18.99
CA GLU A 24 3.24 53.36 17.66
C GLU A 24 3.18 51.86 17.86
N GLN A 25 1.96 51.32 17.84
CA GLN A 25 1.75 49.87 17.80
C GLN A 25 2.57 49.32 16.63
N PRO A 26 3.50 48.35 16.86
CA PRO A 26 4.36 47.83 15.82
C PRO A 26 3.52 47.40 14.62
N ALA A 27 3.83 47.93 13.45
CA ALA A 27 3.11 47.61 12.22
C ALA A 27 3.07 46.08 12.04
N ALA A 28 1.90 45.57 11.76
CA ALA A 28 1.71 44.12 11.60
C ALA A 28 2.64 43.59 10.49
N VAL A 29 3.36 42.51 10.78
CA VAL A 29 4.23 41.84 9.80
C VAL A 29 3.37 41.26 8.68
N THR A 30 3.72 41.62 7.44
CA THR A 30 3.06 41.10 6.24
C THR A 30 3.99 40.16 5.45
N ILE A 31 3.40 39.24 4.71
CA ILE A 31 4.11 38.32 3.80
C ILE A 31 3.44 38.40 2.43
N THR A 32 4.24 38.61 1.39
CA THR A 32 3.79 38.54 0.00
C THR A 32 4.51 37.37 -0.68
N VAL A 33 3.75 36.58 -1.44
CA VAL A 33 4.27 35.48 -2.26
C VAL A 33 3.90 35.74 -3.72
N SER A 34 4.79 35.39 -4.65
CA SER A 34 4.53 35.64 -6.08
C SER A 34 3.40 34.76 -6.65
N GLN A 35 3.04 33.69 -5.94
CA GLN A 35 1.99 32.74 -6.36
C GLN A 35 1.39 32.07 -5.13
N GLU A 36 0.06 32.06 -5.00
CA GLU A 36 -0.67 31.48 -3.85
C GLU A 36 -1.18 30.05 -4.09
N SER A 37 -1.07 29.56 -5.34
CA SER A 37 -1.43 28.19 -5.72
C SER A 37 -0.46 27.67 -6.77
N ILE A 38 -0.10 26.40 -6.66
CA ILE A 38 0.79 25.70 -7.57
C ILE A 38 0.03 24.50 -8.13
N ALA A 39 -0.21 24.48 -9.44
CA ALA A 39 -0.66 23.30 -10.16
C ALA A 39 0.56 22.55 -10.69
N VAL A 40 0.71 21.30 -10.26
CA VAL A 40 1.84 20.44 -10.58
C VAL A 40 1.38 19.33 -11.52
N PRO A 41 2.03 19.09 -12.66
CA PRO A 41 1.72 17.95 -13.51
C PRO A 41 2.07 16.63 -12.79
N ALA A 42 1.49 15.52 -13.24
CA ALA A 42 1.74 14.18 -12.68
C ALA A 42 3.25 13.82 -12.63
N GLY A 43 4.01 14.22 -13.65
CA GLY A 43 5.46 13.98 -13.73
C GLY A 43 6.31 14.74 -12.72
N GLY A 44 5.69 15.59 -11.89
CA GLY A 44 6.39 16.44 -10.94
C GLY A 44 6.95 17.71 -11.57
N ASN A 45 7.39 18.63 -10.76
CA ASN A 45 8.11 19.84 -11.20
C ASN A 45 8.77 20.55 -10.01
N THR A 46 9.60 21.55 -10.32
CA THR A 46 10.18 22.48 -9.33
C THR A 46 9.78 23.90 -9.67
N TYR A 47 9.28 24.62 -8.66
CA TYR A 47 8.82 26.00 -8.76
C TYR A 47 9.72 26.91 -7.93
N THR A 48 10.00 28.10 -8.42
CA THR A 48 10.71 29.14 -7.67
C THR A 48 9.78 30.32 -7.45
N LEU A 49 9.48 30.62 -6.19
CA LEU A 49 8.59 31.69 -5.77
C LEU A 49 9.40 32.82 -5.15
N ASN A 50 9.03 34.07 -5.46
CA ASN A 50 9.58 35.24 -4.78
C ASN A 50 8.78 35.50 -3.50
N ILE A 51 9.49 35.67 -2.40
CA ILE A 51 8.94 35.96 -1.09
C ILE A 51 9.42 37.35 -0.65
N THR A 52 8.51 38.17 -0.15
CA THR A 52 8.85 39.41 0.55
C THR A 52 8.10 39.51 1.87
N THR A 53 8.72 40.11 2.88
CA THR A 53 8.10 40.33 4.19
C THR A 53 8.51 41.69 4.74
N THR A 54 7.67 42.30 5.56
CA THR A 54 8.03 43.45 6.38
C THR A 54 8.75 43.05 7.67
N GLY A 55 8.81 41.75 7.98
CA GLY A 55 9.58 41.20 9.10
C GLY A 55 11.08 41.13 8.80
N LYS A 56 11.89 40.74 9.78
CA LYS A 56 13.35 40.68 9.65
C LYS A 56 13.83 39.43 8.94
N GLU A 57 13.05 38.35 9.04
CA GLU A 57 13.37 37.01 8.50
C GLU A 57 12.08 36.29 8.13
N TRP A 58 12.22 35.24 7.33
CA TRP A 58 11.11 34.37 6.99
C TRP A 58 11.59 32.93 6.85
N GLY A 59 10.68 31.95 6.90
CA GLY A 59 10.91 30.53 6.66
C GLY A 59 9.72 29.89 5.99
N ALA A 60 9.86 28.65 5.56
CA ALA A 60 8.77 27.89 4.96
C ALA A 60 8.84 26.41 5.34
N TYR A 61 7.68 25.77 5.39
CA TYR A 61 7.55 24.32 5.56
C TYR A 61 6.35 23.80 4.75
N ALA A 62 6.37 22.50 4.44
CA ALA A 62 5.27 21.81 3.81
C ALA A 62 4.57 20.89 4.82
N ASP A 63 3.26 20.66 4.63
CA ASP A 63 2.43 19.76 5.45
C ASP A 63 2.42 18.31 4.94
N GLN A 64 3.01 18.07 3.75
CA GLN A 64 3.05 16.75 3.11
C GLN A 64 4.48 16.37 2.74
N ASP A 65 4.83 15.11 2.99
CA ASP A 65 6.18 14.55 2.75
C ASP A 65 6.61 14.57 1.26
N PHE A 66 5.64 14.59 0.33
CA PHE A 66 5.94 14.67 -1.10
C PHE A 66 6.29 16.08 -1.58
N ILE A 67 6.23 17.10 -0.73
CA ILE A 67 6.58 18.48 -1.05
C ILE A 67 7.87 18.83 -0.32
N THR A 68 8.92 19.09 -1.08
CA THR A 68 10.19 19.57 -0.52
C THR A 68 10.30 21.07 -0.73
N VAL A 69 10.67 21.81 0.31
CA VAL A 69 10.90 23.25 0.28
C VAL A 69 12.35 23.58 0.60
N ASP A 70 12.93 24.49 -0.18
CA ASP A 70 14.28 25.05 0.04
C ASP A 70 14.18 26.58 -0.05
N ALA A 71 14.47 27.23 1.07
CA ALA A 71 14.33 28.67 1.23
C ALA A 71 15.71 29.35 1.18
N ASN A 72 15.87 30.30 0.28
CA ASN A 72 17.11 31.07 0.14
C ASN A 72 16.90 32.54 0.59
N ASN A 73 17.92 33.10 1.26
CA ASN A 73 17.89 34.47 1.85
C ASN A 73 16.80 34.68 2.91
N THR A 74 16.61 33.74 3.81
CA THR A 74 15.59 33.80 4.87
C THR A 74 15.85 34.86 5.92
N VAL A 75 17.07 35.34 6.06
CA VAL A 75 17.46 36.44 6.99
C VAL A 75 17.31 37.82 6.37
N ALA A 76 16.70 37.94 5.19
CA ALA A 76 16.41 39.20 4.50
C ALA A 76 14.90 39.37 4.30
N GLN A 77 14.49 40.62 4.02
CA GLN A 77 13.08 40.95 3.75
C GLN A 77 12.59 40.43 2.40
N ALA A 78 13.48 39.97 1.53
CA ALA A 78 13.16 39.38 0.25
C ALA A 78 14.07 38.16 -0.04
N GLY A 79 13.53 37.14 -0.67
CA GLY A 79 14.26 35.93 -1.05
C GLY A 79 13.47 35.05 -1.98
N THR A 80 13.98 33.85 -2.26
CA THR A 80 13.34 32.86 -3.11
C THR A 80 13.05 31.58 -2.33
N LEU A 81 11.88 31.03 -2.57
CA LEU A 81 11.44 29.73 -2.06
C LEU A 81 11.36 28.75 -3.25
N LYS A 82 12.15 27.69 -3.18
CA LYS A 82 12.09 26.60 -4.15
C LYS A 82 11.16 25.51 -3.60
N VAL A 83 10.13 25.18 -4.36
CA VAL A 83 9.17 24.12 -4.02
C VAL A 83 9.36 23.01 -5.05
N THR A 84 9.80 21.83 -4.62
CA THR A 84 10.01 20.66 -5.45
C THR A 84 8.98 19.60 -5.12
N VAL A 85 8.28 19.14 -6.14
CA VAL A 85 7.27 18.10 -6.05
C VAL A 85 7.67 17.00 -7.04
N PRO A 86 8.05 15.79 -6.57
CA PRO A 86 8.41 14.66 -7.44
C PRO A 86 7.18 14.14 -8.20
N ALA A 87 7.40 13.23 -9.14
CA ALA A 87 6.33 12.57 -9.86
C ALA A 87 5.30 11.97 -8.89
N ASN A 88 4.01 12.09 -9.25
CA ASN A 88 2.92 11.41 -8.56
C ASN A 88 2.79 10.00 -9.15
N PRO A 89 3.14 8.93 -8.42
CA PRO A 89 3.04 7.57 -8.94
C PRO A 89 1.59 7.05 -8.91
N THR A 90 0.65 7.79 -8.26
CA THR A 90 -0.72 7.33 -8.04
C THR A 90 -1.68 7.87 -9.09
N THR A 91 -2.78 7.17 -9.33
CA THR A 91 -3.86 7.59 -10.22
C THR A 91 -4.84 8.58 -9.56
N SER A 92 -4.50 9.10 -8.38
CA SER A 92 -5.29 10.09 -7.65
C SER A 92 -4.58 11.45 -7.61
N VAL A 93 -5.37 12.52 -7.69
CA VAL A 93 -4.89 13.89 -7.41
C VAL A 93 -4.46 13.95 -5.95
N ARG A 94 -3.30 14.54 -5.67
CA ARG A 94 -2.85 14.79 -4.31
C ARG A 94 -2.66 16.28 -4.05
N THR A 95 -2.93 16.69 -2.82
CA THR A 95 -2.87 18.09 -2.40
C THR A 95 -2.02 18.25 -1.16
N GLY A 96 -1.46 19.44 -1.01
CA GLY A 96 -0.72 19.83 0.18
C GLY A 96 -0.63 21.35 0.28
N THR A 97 -0.02 21.84 1.36
CA THR A 97 0.13 23.27 1.64
C THR A 97 1.58 23.57 1.99
N VAL A 98 2.13 24.59 1.36
CA VAL A 98 3.38 25.21 1.79
C VAL A 98 3.03 26.46 2.59
N THR A 99 3.51 26.53 3.83
CA THR A 99 3.31 27.69 4.70
C THR A 99 4.59 28.50 4.80
N VAL A 100 4.52 29.77 4.39
CA VAL A 100 5.57 30.77 4.62
C VAL A 100 5.27 31.50 5.93
N MET A 101 6.28 31.70 6.78
CA MET A 101 6.15 32.36 8.08
C MET A 101 7.16 33.48 8.24
N SER A 102 6.77 34.55 8.96
CA SER A 102 7.65 35.62 9.40
C SER A 102 7.14 36.13 10.74
N GLY A 103 7.84 35.87 11.83
CA GLY A 103 7.32 36.04 13.17
C GLY A 103 5.99 35.31 13.38
N ALA A 104 4.93 36.01 13.78
CA ALA A 104 3.58 35.45 13.92
C ALA A 104 2.78 35.38 12.61
N ALA A 105 3.22 36.11 11.57
CA ALA A 105 2.53 36.12 10.28
C ALA A 105 2.70 34.76 9.53
N ARG A 106 1.64 34.33 8.85
CA ARG A 106 1.61 33.12 8.05
C ARG A 106 0.95 33.41 6.70
N LYS A 107 1.47 32.79 5.64
CA LYS A 107 0.91 32.82 4.29
C LYS A 107 0.94 31.42 3.70
N SER A 108 -0.23 30.92 3.30
CA SER A 108 -0.37 29.59 2.72
C SER A 108 -0.30 29.64 1.21
N ILE A 109 0.34 28.63 0.61
CA ILE A 109 0.42 28.34 -0.82
C ILE A 109 -0.14 26.95 -1.03
N SER A 110 -1.25 26.84 -1.74
CA SER A 110 -1.85 25.53 -2.05
C SER A 110 -1.06 24.83 -3.16
N VAL A 111 -0.82 23.55 -2.99
CA VAL A 111 -0.18 22.70 -4.00
C VAL A 111 -1.18 21.61 -4.40
N THR A 112 -1.49 21.52 -5.69
CA THR A 112 -2.34 20.46 -6.25
C THR A 112 -1.57 19.77 -7.36
N GLN A 113 -1.33 18.47 -7.21
CA GLN A 113 -0.65 17.68 -8.22
C GLN A 113 -1.62 16.75 -8.93
N GLU A 114 -1.58 16.77 -10.25
CA GLU A 114 -2.35 15.86 -11.10
C GLU A 114 -2.03 14.39 -10.79
N ALA A 115 -3.03 13.54 -10.96
CA ALA A 115 -2.86 12.10 -10.98
C ALA A 115 -1.95 11.67 -12.13
N ALA A 116 -1.18 10.61 -11.96
CA ALA A 116 -0.58 9.92 -13.09
C ALA A 116 -1.68 9.56 -14.10
N ALA A 117 -1.39 9.70 -15.39
CA ALA A 117 -2.29 9.17 -16.39
C ALA A 117 -2.51 7.69 -16.07
N GLN A 118 -3.77 7.29 -15.93
CA GLN A 118 -4.10 5.88 -15.77
C GLN A 118 -3.46 5.16 -16.95
N SER A 119 -2.39 4.40 -16.72
CA SER A 119 -1.76 3.61 -17.76
C SER A 119 -2.86 2.73 -18.35
N ALA A 120 -2.97 2.70 -19.67
CA ALA A 120 -3.83 1.73 -20.32
C ALA A 120 -3.33 0.37 -19.79
N TYR A 121 -4.14 -0.27 -18.96
CA TYR A 121 -3.78 -1.55 -18.35
C TYR A 121 -3.44 -2.53 -19.48
N ASN A 122 -2.33 -3.25 -19.36
CA ASN A 122 -1.97 -4.31 -20.29
C ASN A 122 -2.87 -5.54 -20.07
N ALA A 123 -4.20 -5.32 -20.05
CA ALA A 123 -5.14 -6.42 -19.99
C ALA A 123 -5.10 -7.21 -21.30
N PRO A 124 -5.29 -8.55 -21.25
CA PRO A 124 -5.47 -9.33 -22.44
C PRO A 124 -6.63 -8.81 -23.29
N GLU A 125 -6.53 -8.98 -24.61
CA GLU A 125 -7.57 -8.57 -25.54
C GLU A 125 -8.96 -9.13 -25.16
N GLY A 126 -9.98 -8.27 -25.16
CA GLY A 126 -11.36 -8.61 -24.79
C GLY A 126 -11.65 -8.64 -23.29
N TYR A 127 -10.69 -8.28 -22.44
CA TYR A 127 -10.87 -8.15 -21.00
C TYR A 127 -11.05 -6.68 -20.59
N THR A 128 -11.89 -6.44 -19.59
CA THR A 128 -12.12 -5.11 -19.00
C THR A 128 -11.90 -5.15 -17.52
N LEU A 129 -11.33 -4.09 -16.96
CA LEU A 129 -11.13 -3.93 -15.53
C LEU A 129 -12.51 -3.96 -14.82
N VAL A 130 -12.64 -4.82 -13.80
CA VAL A 130 -13.84 -4.94 -12.97
C VAL A 130 -13.60 -4.57 -11.52
N TRP A 131 -12.36 -4.70 -11.03
CA TRP A 131 -11.95 -4.30 -9.69
C TRP A 131 -10.44 -4.07 -9.64
N GLN A 132 -10.02 -3.17 -8.76
CA GLN A 132 -8.60 -2.92 -8.48
C GLN A 132 -8.42 -2.33 -7.08
N ASP A 133 -7.22 -2.51 -6.55
CA ASP A 133 -6.67 -1.71 -5.46
C ASP A 133 -5.23 -1.31 -5.81
N GLU A 134 -5.01 0.00 -5.91
CA GLU A 134 -3.70 0.60 -6.20
C GLU A 134 -2.99 1.00 -4.90
N PHE A 135 -3.59 0.72 -3.74
CA PHE A 135 -3.08 1.03 -2.40
C PHE A 135 -2.64 2.49 -2.22
N ASP A 136 -3.29 3.40 -2.93
CA ASP A 136 -2.96 4.83 -2.98
C ASP A 136 -3.80 5.68 -2.00
N LYS A 137 -4.69 5.04 -1.22
CA LYS A 137 -5.64 5.70 -0.31
C LYS A 137 -5.53 5.18 1.11
N GLY A 138 -5.49 6.14 2.05
CA GLY A 138 -5.47 5.81 3.48
C GLY A 138 -4.11 5.27 3.94
N SER A 139 -4.09 4.74 5.16
CA SER A 139 -2.96 4.07 5.80
C SER A 139 -3.26 2.61 6.16
N GLU A 140 -4.51 2.20 5.99
CA GLU A 140 -5.03 0.86 6.31
C GLU A 140 -5.86 0.33 5.14
N LEU A 141 -5.97 -0.98 5.02
CA LEU A 141 -6.81 -1.63 4.03
C LEU A 141 -8.28 -1.24 4.20
N ASN A 142 -8.96 -1.00 3.09
CA ASN A 142 -10.40 -0.73 3.07
C ASN A 142 -11.19 -1.95 3.53
N GLY A 143 -11.91 -1.84 4.64
CA GLY A 143 -12.69 -2.93 5.23
C GLY A 143 -13.89 -3.41 4.42
N ASP A 144 -14.32 -2.66 3.39
CA ASP A 144 -15.39 -3.10 2.46
C ASP A 144 -14.86 -4.14 1.45
N ASP A 145 -13.58 -4.09 1.16
CA ASP A 145 -12.93 -4.97 0.20
C ASP A 145 -12.05 -6.03 0.88
N TRP A 146 -11.39 -5.69 2.00
CA TRP A 146 -10.38 -6.52 2.62
C TRP A 146 -10.78 -7.02 4.01
N THR A 147 -10.36 -8.24 4.31
CA THR A 147 -10.54 -8.87 5.62
C THR A 147 -9.22 -9.45 6.10
N HIS A 148 -8.86 -9.21 7.35
CA HIS A 148 -7.68 -9.83 7.97
C HIS A 148 -8.04 -11.20 8.55
N GLU A 149 -7.19 -12.20 8.33
CA GLU A 149 -7.23 -13.47 9.05
C GLU A 149 -6.56 -13.33 10.41
N VAL A 150 -7.17 -13.93 11.44
CA VAL A 150 -6.61 -13.97 12.79
C VAL A 150 -6.49 -15.41 13.23
N LYS A 151 -5.25 -15.93 13.28
CA LYS A 151 -4.94 -17.32 13.63
C LYS A 151 -3.65 -17.40 14.42
N GLY A 152 -3.61 -18.33 15.36
CA GLY A 152 -2.41 -18.61 16.12
C GLY A 152 -1.38 -19.41 15.34
N SER A 153 -0.13 -19.38 15.81
CA SER A 153 0.96 -20.21 15.32
C SER A 153 0.59 -21.69 15.25
N GLY A 154 1.03 -22.38 14.21
CA GLY A 154 0.75 -23.80 13.97
C GLY A 154 -0.64 -24.10 13.41
N TRP A 155 -1.43 -23.07 13.04
CA TRP A 155 -2.78 -23.27 12.52
C TRP A 155 -2.81 -24.14 11.22
N VAL A 156 -1.93 -23.84 10.27
CA VAL A 156 -1.73 -24.64 9.04
C VAL A 156 -0.24 -24.83 8.81
N ASN A 157 0.16 -25.90 8.12
CA ASN A 157 1.54 -26.15 7.66
C ASN A 157 2.60 -25.97 8.76
N HIS A 158 2.23 -26.10 10.05
CA HIS A 158 3.11 -25.84 11.22
C HIS A 158 3.84 -24.47 11.17
N GLU A 159 3.22 -23.48 10.51
CA GLU A 159 3.76 -22.13 10.39
C GLU A 159 3.95 -21.47 11.77
N LEU A 160 5.02 -20.69 11.93
CA LEU A 160 5.47 -20.20 13.23
C LEU A 160 4.87 -18.84 13.62
N GLN A 161 4.34 -18.07 12.68
CA GLN A 161 3.75 -16.78 12.95
C GLN A 161 2.34 -16.88 13.53
N ASN A 162 1.95 -15.83 14.23
CA ASN A 162 0.57 -15.52 14.54
C ASN A 162 0.06 -14.50 13.51
N TYR A 163 -1.00 -14.80 12.78
CA TYR A 163 -1.72 -13.82 11.98
C TYR A 163 -2.61 -12.98 12.88
N VAL A 164 -2.50 -11.67 12.76
CA VAL A 164 -3.25 -10.71 13.58
C VAL A 164 -3.95 -9.67 12.72
N ASN A 165 -4.97 -9.04 13.30
CA ASN A 165 -5.71 -7.98 12.64
C ASN A 165 -4.91 -6.68 12.70
N HIS A 166 -4.17 -6.36 11.62
CA HIS A 166 -3.46 -5.11 11.39
C HIS A 166 -2.28 -4.84 12.34
N LYS A 167 -2.43 -5.10 13.65
CA LYS A 167 -1.42 -4.76 14.69
C LYS A 167 -1.14 -5.93 15.62
N THR A 168 0.12 -5.99 16.07
CA THR A 168 0.52 -6.87 17.18
C THR A 168 -0.07 -6.38 18.52
N PRO A 169 0.01 -7.18 19.59
CA PRO A 169 -0.40 -6.75 20.95
C PRO A 169 0.29 -5.47 21.43
N GLU A 170 1.54 -5.19 21.03
CA GLU A 170 2.27 -3.96 21.38
C GLU A 170 2.00 -2.79 20.42
N GLY A 171 1.17 -3.02 19.38
CA GLY A 171 0.76 -1.98 18.44
C GLY A 171 1.63 -1.84 17.19
N ASN A 172 2.59 -2.75 16.96
CA ASN A 172 3.39 -2.74 15.74
C ASN A 172 2.56 -3.22 14.53
N LEU A 173 2.71 -2.54 13.39
CA LEU A 173 1.94 -2.84 12.20
C LEU A 173 2.46 -4.10 11.50
N VAL A 174 1.56 -5.06 11.23
CA VAL A 174 1.82 -6.21 10.35
C VAL A 174 1.24 -6.01 8.95
N THR A 175 0.31 -5.07 8.80
CA THR A 175 -0.18 -4.59 7.51
C THR A 175 -0.32 -3.08 7.55
N GLU A 176 0.10 -2.39 6.50
CA GLU A 176 -0.07 -0.95 6.34
C GLU A 176 -0.16 -0.57 4.86
N ILE A 177 -0.85 0.52 4.55
CA ILE A 177 -0.69 1.21 3.27
C ILE A 177 0.28 2.36 3.49
N ARG A 178 1.41 2.30 2.78
CA ARG A 178 2.46 3.31 2.89
C ARG A 178 3.19 3.50 1.57
N GLY A 179 3.29 4.77 1.16
CA GLY A 179 3.96 5.12 -0.09
C GLY A 179 3.28 4.53 -1.33
N GLY A 180 1.93 4.43 -1.32
CA GLY A 180 1.16 3.85 -2.41
C GLY A 180 1.32 2.32 -2.54
N LYS A 181 1.56 1.60 -1.43
CA LYS A 181 1.75 0.15 -1.43
C LYS A 181 1.14 -0.49 -0.20
N LEU A 182 0.59 -1.68 -0.37
CA LEU A 182 0.32 -2.57 0.76
C LEU A 182 1.64 -3.21 1.21
N ARG A 183 1.93 -3.10 2.48
CA ARG A 183 3.06 -3.73 3.15
C ARG A 183 2.56 -4.78 4.11
N ILE A 184 3.02 -6.02 3.94
CA ILE A 184 2.76 -7.13 4.88
C ILE A 184 4.09 -7.48 5.52
N THR A 185 4.19 -7.27 6.84
CA THR A 185 5.43 -7.40 7.59
C THR A 185 5.36 -8.56 8.58
N ALA A 186 6.31 -9.47 8.49
CA ALA A 186 6.59 -10.44 9.56
C ALA A 186 7.60 -9.81 10.53
N LEU A 187 7.27 -9.84 11.82
CA LEU A 187 8.12 -9.28 12.87
C LEU A 187 8.09 -10.13 14.14
N LYS A 188 9.16 -10.04 14.93
CA LYS A 188 9.26 -10.73 16.23
C LYS A 188 9.02 -9.76 17.37
N GLU A 189 8.14 -10.14 18.30
CA GLU A 189 7.76 -9.36 19.46
C GLU A 189 7.54 -10.30 20.65
N ASN A 190 8.19 -10.04 21.79
CA ASN A 190 8.09 -10.84 23.00
C ASN A 190 8.29 -12.35 22.76
N GLY A 191 9.26 -12.73 21.90
CA GLY A 191 9.57 -14.12 21.59
C GLY A 191 8.62 -14.81 20.61
N LYS A 192 7.58 -14.12 20.10
CA LYS A 192 6.61 -14.63 19.12
C LYS A 192 6.76 -13.90 17.80
N VAL A 193 6.50 -14.59 16.70
CA VAL A 193 6.42 -13.98 15.38
C VAL A 193 4.98 -13.63 15.08
N TYR A 194 4.77 -12.44 14.52
CA TYR A 194 3.49 -11.93 14.04
C TYR A 194 3.61 -11.54 12.58
N SER A 195 2.52 -11.73 11.82
CA SER A 195 2.46 -11.38 10.41
C SER A 195 1.01 -11.09 9.97
N GLY A 196 0.86 -10.69 8.69
CA GLY A 196 -0.43 -10.42 8.07
C GLY A 196 -0.84 -11.49 7.06
N ARG A 197 -2.14 -11.79 7.02
CA ARG A 197 -2.83 -12.53 5.97
C ARG A 197 -4.15 -11.81 5.69
N VAL A 198 -4.36 -11.39 4.46
CA VAL A 198 -5.49 -10.55 4.06
C VAL A 198 -6.21 -11.13 2.86
N TYR A 199 -7.53 -11.01 2.84
CA TYR A 199 -8.43 -11.53 1.81
C TYR A 199 -9.13 -10.39 1.10
N ALA A 200 -9.08 -10.37 -0.23
CA ALA A 200 -9.86 -9.45 -1.04
C ALA A 200 -11.18 -10.10 -1.46
N LYS A 201 -12.31 -9.39 -1.23
CA LYS A 201 -13.65 -9.82 -1.67
C LYS A 201 -14.01 -11.24 -1.23
N VAL A 202 -13.71 -11.60 0.02
CA VAL A 202 -13.87 -12.96 0.56
C VAL A 202 -15.29 -13.54 0.45
N LYS A 203 -16.32 -12.69 0.39
CA LYS A 203 -17.73 -13.12 0.27
C LYS A 203 -18.23 -13.26 -1.17
N GLU A 204 -17.57 -12.63 -2.12
CA GLU A 204 -18.01 -12.49 -3.50
C GLU A 204 -17.07 -13.23 -4.45
N GLY A 205 -15.77 -12.99 -4.32
CA GLY A 205 -14.74 -13.51 -5.21
C GLY A 205 -14.97 -13.12 -6.68
N TRP A 206 -14.24 -13.78 -7.53
CA TRP A 206 -14.39 -13.69 -8.98
C TRP A 206 -14.44 -15.09 -9.56
N LYS A 207 -15.25 -15.29 -10.58
CA LYS A 207 -15.24 -16.50 -11.37
C LYS A 207 -14.66 -16.17 -12.74
N TYR A 208 -13.52 -16.76 -13.04
CA TYR A 208 -12.70 -16.51 -14.23
C TYR A 208 -12.21 -15.07 -14.33
N GLY A 209 -11.23 -14.84 -15.14
CA GLY A 209 -10.68 -13.52 -15.37
C GLY A 209 -9.17 -13.55 -15.68
N TYR A 210 -8.63 -12.36 -15.75
CA TYR A 210 -7.21 -12.09 -15.67
C TYR A 210 -6.95 -11.28 -14.40
N ILE A 211 -6.15 -11.81 -13.49
CA ILE A 211 -5.85 -11.18 -12.21
C ILE A 211 -4.34 -10.98 -12.17
N GLU A 212 -3.91 -9.76 -11.88
CA GLU A 212 -2.49 -9.37 -11.86
C GLU A 212 -2.19 -8.57 -10.60
N ALA A 213 -1.06 -8.85 -9.97
CA ALA A 213 -0.49 -8.04 -8.91
C ALA A 213 0.99 -7.75 -9.18
N SER A 214 1.44 -6.56 -8.79
CA SER A 214 2.85 -6.18 -8.78
C SER A 214 3.39 -6.30 -7.37
N ILE A 215 4.38 -7.18 -7.17
CA ILE A 215 4.82 -7.59 -5.83
C ILE A 215 6.34 -7.60 -5.78
N LYS A 216 6.90 -7.08 -4.67
CA LYS A 216 8.29 -7.29 -4.26
C LYS A 216 8.31 -8.23 -3.06
N LEU A 217 9.09 -9.31 -3.16
CA LEU A 217 9.13 -10.37 -2.16
C LEU A 217 10.07 -10.01 -0.99
N PRO A 218 9.81 -10.54 0.21
CA PRO A 218 10.66 -10.33 1.38
C PRO A 218 11.92 -11.18 1.29
N LYS A 219 13.03 -10.67 1.83
CA LYS A 219 14.28 -11.43 1.96
C LYS A 219 14.35 -12.21 3.27
N GLY A 220 14.99 -13.37 3.22
CA GLY A 220 15.45 -14.06 4.39
C GLY A 220 14.95 -15.49 4.56
N LYS A 221 15.83 -16.34 5.05
CA LYS A 221 15.50 -17.75 5.29
C LYS A 221 14.43 -17.91 6.37
N GLY A 222 13.31 -18.46 6.00
CA GLY A 222 12.12 -18.61 6.84
C GLY A 222 10.91 -17.87 6.29
N THR A 223 11.07 -16.93 5.34
CA THR A 223 9.94 -16.29 4.66
C THR A 223 9.23 -17.28 3.76
N TRP A 224 7.90 -17.11 3.67
CA TRP A 224 7.03 -17.81 2.74
C TRP A 224 5.88 -16.85 2.34
N PRO A 225 6.16 -15.89 1.45
CA PRO A 225 5.14 -15.01 0.87
C PRO A 225 4.28 -15.78 -0.13
N ALA A 226 2.99 -15.41 -0.21
CA ALA A 226 2.07 -15.97 -1.19
C ALA A 226 1.06 -14.96 -1.71
N PHE A 227 0.74 -15.11 -3.00
CA PHE A 227 -0.37 -14.51 -3.72
C PHE A 227 -1.17 -15.63 -4.35
N TRP A 228 -2.36 -15.90 -3.84
CA TRP A 228 -3.13 -17.10 -4.13
C TRP A 228 -4.62 -16.90 -3.95
N MET A 229 -5.41 -17.95 -4.22
CA MET A 229 -6.87 -17.85 -4.22
C MET A 229 -7.51 -19.10 -3.59
N MET A 230 -8.60 -18.86 -2.86
CA MET A 230 -9.47 -19.89 -2.29
C MET A 230 -10.92 -19.70 -2.75
N PRO A 231 -11.72 -20.79 -2.85
CA PRO A 231 -13.11 -20.71 -3.24
C PRO A 231 -13.96 -20.03 -2.15
N VAL A 232 -14.88 -19.17 -2.58
CA VAL A 232 -15.82 -18.46 -1.68
C VAL A 232 -16.65 -19.45 -0.86
N ASN A 233 -17.10 -20.53 -1.48
CA ASN A 233 -17.91 -21.57 -0.84
C ASN A 233 -17.06 -22.75 -0.35
N PHE A 234 -15.93 -22.45 0.32
CA PHE A 234 -15.01 -23.45 0.84
C PHE A 234 -15.66 -24.37 1.87
N ARG A 235 -15.48 -25.67 1.73
CA ARG A 235 -15.94 -26.72 2.65
C ARG A 235 -14.83 -27.68 3.04
N SER A 236 -14.00 -28.09 2.08
CA SER A 236 -12.92 -29.02 2.34
C SER A 236 -11.75 -28.84 1.39
N TRP A 237 -10.54 -28.94 1.90
CA TRP A 237 -9.30 -28.98 1.14
C TRP A 237 -8.87 -30.43 0.88
N PRO A 238 -8.37 -30.78 -0.29
CA PRO A 238 -8.21 -29.97 -1.51
C PRO A 238 -9.41 -30.06 -2.47
N ALA A 239 -10.54 -30.65 -2.05
CA ALA A 239 -11.69 -30.98 -2.90
C ALA A 239 -12.35 -29.75 -3.56
N ASP A 240 -12.33 -28.62 -2.89
CA ASP A 240 -12.93 -27.38 -3.39
C ASP A 240 -11.93 -26.53 -4.21
N GLY A 241 -10.67 -26.96 -4.30
CA GLY A 241 -9.62 -26.31 -5.07
C GLY A 241 -8.84 -25.24 -4.31
N GLU A 242 -7.63 -24.98 -4.77
CA GLU A 242 -6.74 -23.88 -4.38
C GLU A 242 -5.90 -23.49 -5.59
N ILE A 243 -5.68 -22.20 -5.81
CA ILE A 243 -4.90 -21.68 -6.92
C ILE A 243 -3.80 -20.80 -6.35
N ASP A 244 -2.55 -21.24 -6.43
CA ASP A 244 -1.39 -20.45 -6.01
C ASP A 244 -0.79 -19.80 -7.24
N ILE A 245 -0.95 -18.47 -7.32
CA ILE A 245 -0.46 -17.68 -8.45
C ILE A 245 1.03 -17.45 -8.31
N MET A 246 1.49 -17.17 -7.09
CA MET A 246 2.88 -16.98 -6.76
C MET A 246 3.15 -17.37 -5.30
N GLU A 247 4.15 -18.19 -5.10
CA GLU A 247 4.75 -18.48 -3.81
C GLU A 247 6.28 -18.48 -3.93
N GLU A 248 6.97 -18.15 -2.84
CA GLU A 248 8.42 -18.26 -2.70
C GLU A 248 8.77 -18.78 -1.30
N VAL A 249 9.91 -19.43 -1.17
CA VAL A 249 10.51 -19.75 0.14
C VAL A 249 11.90 -19.14 0.25
N GLY A 250 12.13 -18.37 1.31
CA GLY A 250 13.34 -17.56 1.45
C GLY A 250 14.67 -18.35 1.60
N TYR A 251 14.63 -19.70 1.66
CA TYR A 251 15.83 -20.51 1.52
C TYR A 251 16.18 -20.84 0.06
N HIS A 252 15.28 -20.55 -0.90
CA HIS A 252 15.50 -20.69 -2.34
C HIS A 252 15.13 -19.38 -3.05
N PRO A 253 15.86 -18.29 -2.78
CA PRO A 253 15.50 -16.93 -3.18
C PRO A 253 15.43 -16.77 -4.70
N ASN A 254 14.49 -15.92 -5.15
CA ASN A 254 14.21 -15.63 -6.56
C ASN A 254 13.63 -16.82 -7.38
N TYR A 255 13.32 -17.93 -6.76
CA TYR A 255 12.59 -19.01 -7.41
C TYR A 255 11.14 -18.97 -6.96
N VAL A 256 10.24 -18.64 -7.87
CA VAL A 256 8.81 -18.51 -7.61
C VAL A 256 8.04 -19.67 -8.17
N SER A 257 7.09 -20.21 -7.39
CA SER A 257 6.24 -21.32 -7.74
C SER A 257 4.83 -20.86 -8.06
N SER A 258 4.15 -21.61 -8.92
CA SER A 258 2.70 -21.58 -9.07
C SER A 258 2.17 -23.00 -8.95
N SER A 259 1.03 -23.19 -8.26
CA SER A 259 0.47 -24.50 -7.98
C SER A 259 -1.05 -24.52 -8.12
N LEU A 260 -1.59 -25.71 -8.44
CA LEU A 260 -3.02 -25.96 -8.44
C LEU A 260 -3.29 -27.20 -7.60
N HIS A 261 -4.19 -27.09 -6.61
CA HIS A 261 -4.57 -28.18 -5.72
C HIS A 261 -6.02 -28.61 -5.97
N ALA A 262 -6.22 -29.92 -6.05
CA ALA A 262 -7.51 -30.57 -6.22
C ALA A 262 -7.40 -32.00 -5.67
N ASN A 263 -8.51 -32.74 -5.54
CA ASN A 263 -8.46 -34.12 -5.06
C ASN A 263 -7.51 -35.01 -5.89
N ALA A 264 -7.46 -34.84 -7.21
CA ALA A 264 -6.54 -35.55 -8.09
C ALA A 264 -5.10 -35.00 -8.07
N HIS A 265 -4.89 -33.83 -7.47
CA HIS A 265 -3.63 -33.07 -7.51
C HIS A 265 -3.24 -32.60 -6.11
N VAL A 266 -2.60 -33.49 -5.36
CA VAL A 266 -2.26 -33.26 -3.95
C VAL A 266 -0.76 -33.39 -3.76
N HIS A 267 -0.16 -32.43 -3.06
CA HIS A 267 1.25 -32.41 -2.72
C HIS A 267 1.69 -33.70 -2.01
N SER A 268 0.94 -34.17 -1.03
CA SER A 268 1.26 -35.39 -0.25
C SER A 268 1.38 -36.66 -1.08
N ASN A 269 0.77 -36.70 -2.26
CA ASN A 269 0.83 -37.81 -3.19
C ASN A 269 1.80 -37.59 -4.36
N GLY A 270 2.49 -36.43 -4.41
CA GLY A 270 3.37 -36.03 -5.51
C GLY A 270 2.63 -35.84 -6.84
N THR A 271 1.33 -35.51 -6.79
CA THR A 271 0.46 -35.32 -7.96
C THR A 271 0.04 -33.89 -8.20
N GLN A 272 0.50 -32.92 -7.39
CA GLN A 272 0.18 -31.51 -7.58
C GLN A 272 0.62 -31.03 -8.97
N VAL A 273 -0.19 -30.16 -9.52
CA VAL A 273 0.16 -29.41 -10.73
C VAL A 273 0.94 -28.16 -10.26
N THR A 274 2.26 -28.19 -10.45
CA THR A 274 3.14 -27.13 -9.99
C THR A 274 4.26 -26.86 -10.99
N HIS A 275 4.73 -25.62 -11.03
CA HIS A 275 5.93 -25.24 -11.76
C HIS A 275 6.66 -24.11 -11.05
N GLU A 276 7.97 -24.28 -10.90
CA GLU A 276 8.87 -23.27 -10.34
C GLU A 276 9.71 -22.65 -11.44
N MET A 277 9.95 -21.34 -11.39
CA MET A 277 10.85 -20.65 -12.32
C MET A 277 11.68 -19.57 -11.61
N LEU A 278 12.85 -19.28 -12.18
CA LEU A 278 13.69 -18.17 -11.75
C LEU A 278 13.07 -16.83 -12.14
N CYS A 279 12.76 -16.00 -11.15
CA CYS A 279 12.40 -14.59 -11.27
C CYS A 279 13.54 -13.75 -10.71
N GLN A 280 14.54 -13.45 -11.53
CA GLN A 280 15.75 -12.77 -11.09
C GLN A 280 15.43 -11.41 -10.48
N GLY A 281 15.77 -11.20 -9.21
CA GLY A 281 15.52 -9.95 -8.49
C GLY A 281 14.14 -9.87 -7.82
N ALA A 282 13.40 -10.97 -7.69
CA ALA A 282 12.06 -11.00 -7.07
C ALA A 282 12.03 -10.39 -5.66
N GLU A 283 13.15 -10.52 -4.90
CA GLU A 283 13.31 -9.92 -3.58
C GLU A 283 13.89 -8.50 -3.60
N ASP A 284 14.36 -8.00 -4.77
CA ASP A 284 15.02 -6.70 -4.90
C ASP A 284 14.12 -5.64 -5.51
N ASP A 285 13.22 -6.03 -6.43
CA ASP A 285 12.38 -5.13 -7.20
C ASP A 285 10.96 -5.70 -7.36
N PHE A 286 10.06 -4.90 -7.92
CA PHE A 286 8.70 -5.30 -8.21
C PHE A 286 8.64 -6.10 -9.51
N HIS A 287 7.95 -7.24 -9.45
CA HIS A 287 7.63 -8.09 -10.58
C HIS A 287 6.11 -8.29 -10.67
N THR A 288 5.62 -8.55 -11.89
CA THR A 288 4.21 -8.84 -12.10
C THR A 288 3.95 -10.32 -12.04
N TYR A 289 2.98 -10.71 -11.22
CA TYR A 289 2.48 -12.08 -11.10
C TYR A 289 1.02 -12.08 -11.52
N ALA A 290 0.64 -12.96 -12.42
CA ALA A 290 -0.70 -12.94 -12.98
C ALA A 290 -1.25 -14.34 -13.27
N ILE A 291 -2.57 -14.41 -13.33
CA ILE A 291 -3.32 -15.58 -13.77
C ILE A 291 -4.31 -15.20 -14.87
N LYS A 292 -4.38 -15.98 -15.91
CA LYS A 292 -5.50 -16.02 -16.84
C LYS A 292 -6.26 -17.32 -16.59
N TRP A 293 -7.49 -17.16 -16.15
CA TRP A 293 -8.33 -18.27 -15.73
C TRP A 293 -9.66 -18.26 -16.49
N THR A 294 -9.95 -19.38 -17.13
CA THR A 294 -11.19 -19.66 -17.87
C THR A 294 -11.74 -21.01 -17.45
N HIS A 295 -12.90 -21.40 -17.99
CA HIS A 295 -13.40 -22.77 -17.82
C HIS A 295 -12.46 -23.83 -18.44
N GLU A 296 -11.77 -23.47 -19.52
CA GLU A 296 -10.96 -24.41 -20.30
C GLU A 296 -9.51 -24.52 -19.79
N ASN A 297 -8.97 -23.44 -19.22
CA ASN A 297 -7.54 -23.37 -18.90
C ASN A 297 -7.25 -22.38 -17.77
N ILE A 298 -6.26 -22.72 -16.97
CA ILE A 298 -5.56 -21.83 -16.04
C ILE A 298 -4.13 -21.67 -16.53
N THR A 299 -3.70 -20.43 -16.74
CA THR A 299 -2.30 -20.10 -17.06
C THR A 299 -1.81 -19.01 -16.12
N THR A 300 -0.67 -19.24 -15.46
CA THR A 300 -0.01 -18.22 -14.62
C THR A 300 1.19 -17.62 -15.33
N TYR A 301 1.56 -16.41 -14.92
CA TYR A 301 2.60 -15.62 -15.57
C TYR A 301 3.48 -14.91 -14.54
N VAL A 302 4.76 -14.79 -14.87
CA VAL A 302 5.72 -13.90 -14.21
C VAL A 302 6.27 -12.96 -15.26
N ASP A 303 6.11 -11.64 -15.06
CA ASP A 303 6.51 -10.60 -16.03
C ASP A 303 6.02 -10.89 -17.45
N GLY A 304 4.78 -11.33 -17.57
CA GLY A 304 4.14 -11.68 -18.84
C GLY A 304 4.63 -12.97 -19.48
N LYS A 305 5.59 -13.69 -18.88
CA LYS A 305 6.06 -15.00 -19.34
C LYS A 305 5.24 -16.10 -18.69
N VAL A 306 4.79 -17.09 -19.46
CA VAL A 306 4.06 -18.24 -18.93
C VAL A 306 4.93 -18.97 -17.91
N GLN A 307 4.38 -19.18 -16.72
CA GLN A 307 4.96 -20.00 -15.66
C GLN A 307 4.35 -21.37 -15.63
N LEU A 308 3.04 -21.48 -15.47
CA LEU A 308 2.29 -22.74 -15.44
C LEU A 308 1.13 -22.64 -16.44
N SER A 309 0.78 -23.73 -17.09
CA SER A 309 -0.44 -23.84 -17.89
C SER A 309 -1.07 -25.19 -17.69
N TYR A 310 -2.37 -25.22 -17.35
CA TYR A 310 -3.11 -26.44 -17.07
C TYR A 310 -4.50 -26.40 -17.69
N ASP A 311 -4.81 -27.40 -18.51
CA ASP A 311 -6.08 -27.51 -19.24
C ASP A 311 -7.12 -28.32 -18.45
N ASN A 312 -8.37 -27.89 -18.50
CA ASN A 312 -9.50 -28.68 -18.05
C ASN A 312 -9.66 -29.92 -18.97
N ARG A 313 -9.34 -31.08 -18.43
CA ARG A 313 -9.34 -32.34 -19.16
C ARG A 313 -10.70 -33.02 -19.17
N GLY A 314 -11.75 -32.39 -18.63
CA GLY A 314 -13.10 -32.96 -18.55
C GLY A 314 -13.23 -34.17 -17.63
N LYS A 315 -12.33 -34.29 -16.63
CA LYS A 315 -12.32 -35.44 -15.68
C LYS A 315 -13.18 -35.20 -14.42
N GLY A 316 -13.98 -34.13 -14.42
CA GLY A 316 -14.84 -33.79 -13.32
C GLY A 316 -14.16 -32.99 -12.20
N ARG A 317 -14.90 -32.74 -11.09
CA ARG A 317 -14.51 -31.84 -10.01
C ARG A 317 -13.24 -32.25 -9.27
N ASP A 318 -12.97 -33.53 -9.17
CA ASP A 318 -11.74 -34.01 -8.52
C ASP A 318 -10.46 -33.56 -9.24
N ASP A 319 -10.54 -33.34 -10.55
CA ASP A 319 -9.45 -32.83 -11.40
C ASP A 319 -9.53 -31.32 -11.63
N TRP A 320 -10.75 -30.77 -11.70
CA TRP A 320 -11.02 -29.37 -12.04
C TRP A 320 -12.08 -28.77 -11.13
N PRO A 321 -11.76 -28.38 -9.89
CA PRO A 321 -12.70 -27.72 -8.98
C PRO A 321 -12.81 -26.19 -9.21
N TYR A 322 -12.20 -25.64 -10.24
CA TYR A 322 -11.98 -24.20 -10.47
C TYR A 322 -13.11 -23.52 -11.24
N ASP A 323 -14.33 -24.04 -11.16
CA ASP A 323 -15.53 -23.45 -11.80
C ASP A 323 -16.42 -22.68 -10.83
N ASP A 324 -15.97 -22.49 -9.59
CA ASP A 324 -16.63 -21.65 -8.58
C ASP A 324 -15.96 -20.27 -8.48
N PRO A 325 -16.58 -19.27 -7.84
CA PRO A 325 -15.89 -18.02 -7.51
C PRO A 325 -14.79 -18.23 -6.48
N PHE A 326 -13.63 -17.60 -6.69
CA PHE A 326 -12.48 -17.60 -5.79
C PHE A 326 -12.16 -16.16 -5.36
N TYR A 327 -11.75 -15.99 -4.11
CA TYR A 327 -11.24 -14.74 -3.58
C TYR A 327 -9.73 -14.77 -3.48
N VAL A 328 -9.11 -13.59 -3.55
CA VAL A 328 -7.65 -13.41 -3.50
C VAL A 328 -7.16 -13.35 -2.05
N ILE A 329 -5.97 -13.89 -1.83
CA ILE A 329 -5.24 -13.87 -0.57
C ILE A 329 -3.82 -13.37 -0.80
N PHE A 330 -3.36 -12.44 0.06
CA PHE A 330 -1.97 -12.13 0.27
C PHE A 330 -1.58 -12.49 1.70
N ASN A 331 -0.44 -13.16 1.86
CA ASN A 331 0.13 -13.39 3.19
C ASN A 331 1.65 -13.48 3.15
N LEU A 332 2.25 -13.28 4.32
CA LEU A 332 3.63 -13.59 4.58
C LEU A 332 3.69 -14.59 5.74
N ALA A 333 3.85 -15.87 5.44
CA ALA A 333 4.12 -16.90 6.43
C ALA A 333 5.60 -16.87 6.86
N TRP A 334 5.88 -17.44 8.02
CA TRP A 334 7.20 -17.57 8.58
C TRP A 334 7.44 -19.00 9.07
N GLY A 335 8.46 -19.66 8.53
CA GLY A 335 8.75 -21.06 8.87
C GLY A 335 7.72 -22.01 8.28
N GLY A 336 7.30 -22.99 9.10
CA GLY A 336 6.38 -24.05 8.65
C GLY A 336 7.04 -25.15 7.86
N ASP A 337 6.21 -26.05 7.31
CA ASP A 337 6.68 -27.27 6.64
C ASP A 337 7.53 -26.98 5.40
N TRP A 338 7.21 -25.94 4.66
CA TRP A 338 7.96 -25.54 3.46
C TRP A 338 8.86 -24.34 3.71
N GLY A 339 8.36 -23.19 4.14
CA GLY A 339 9.18 -21.99 4.42
C GLY A 339 10.30 -22.25 5.44
N GLY A 340 10.06 -23.18 6.39
CA GLY A 340 10.98 -23.62 7.42
C GLY A 340 11.78 -24.89 7.12
N ALA A 341 11.62 -25.52 5.93
CA ALA A 341 12.22 -26.82 5.61
C ALA A 341 13.76 -26.87 5.77
N GLN A 342 14.43 -25.73 5.63
CA GLN A 342 15.87 -25.59 5.88
C GLN A 342 16.19 -24.78 7.15
N GLY A 343 15.21 -24.65 8.05
CA GLY A 343 15.27 -23.81 9.24
C GLY A 343 14.91 -22.35 8.94
N VAL A 344 14.91 -21.52 9.97
CA VAL A 344 14.63 -20.09 9.89
C VAL A 344 15.81 -19.28 10.40
N ASP A 345 16.04 -18.09 9.85
CA ASP A 345 17.00 -17.11 10.33
C ASP A 345 16.29 -15.89 10.89
N GLU A 346 16.09 -15.88 12.21
CA GLU A 346 15.36 -14.80 12.88
C GLU A 346 16.02 -13.41 12.74
N SER A 347 17.28 -13.34 12.31
CA SER A 347 17.94 -12.05 12.02
C SER A 347 17.38 -11.36 10.78
N ALA A 348 16.63 -12.09 9.94
CA ALA A 348 15.90 -11.52 8.81
C ALA A 348 14.62 -10.76 9.22
N LEU A 349 14.16 -10.92 10.47
CA LEU A 349 13.00 -10.18 10.97
C LEU A 349 13.40 -8.78 11.50
N PRO A 350 12.64 -7.71 11.24
CA PRO A 350 11.42 -7.74 10.43
C PRO A 350 11.70 -7.82 8.94
N CYS A 351 10.85 -8.54 8.21
CA CYS A 351 10.88 -8.61 6.75
C CYS A 351 9.50 -8.28 6.18
N THR A 352 9.45 -7.75 4.96
CA THR A 352 8.21 -7.18 4.39
C THR A 352 8.04 -7.61 2.94
N MET A 353 6.85 -8.13 2.62
CA MET A 353 6.29 -8.24 1.28
C MET A 353 5.61 -6.92 0.92
N GLU A 354 5.89 -6.36 -0.24
CA GLU A 354 5.27 -5.12 -0.73
C GLU A 354 4.43 -5.42 -1.97
N VAL A 355 3.17 -4.95 -1.98
CA VAL A 355 2.27 -5.05 -3.14
C VAL A 355 1.96 -3.65 -3.63
N ASP A 356 2.33 -3.35 -4.89
CA ASP A 356 2.14 -2.04 -5.51
C ASP A 356 0.69 -1.87 -5.99
N TYR A 357 0.15 -2.92 -6.61
CA TYR A 357 -1.26 -2.97 -7.01
C TYR A 357 -1.75 -4.41 -7.13
N ILE A 358 -3.09 -4.54 -7.15
CA ILE A 358 -3.81 -5.71 -7.67
C ILE A 358 -4.94 -5.26 -8.59
N ARG A 359 -5.12 -5.94 -9.72
CA ARG A 359 -6.11 -5.64 -10.74
C ARG A 359 -6.81 -6.90 -11.22
N VAL A 360 -8.12 -6.84 -11.33
CA VAL A 360 -8.96 -7.94 -11.81
C VAL A 360 -9.69 -7.51 -13.06
N PHE A 361 -9.54 -8.29 -14.11
CA PHE A 361 -10.17 -8.07 -15.41
C PHE A 361 -11.02 -9.29 -15.78
N GLN A 362 -12.20 -9.04 -16.36
CA GLN A 362 -13.07 -10.11 -16.85
C GLN A 362 -13.45 -9.87 -18.30
N LYS A 363 -13.77 -10.93 -19.04
CA LYS A 363 -14.36 -10.81 -20.38
C LYS A 363 -15.76 -10.24 -20.26
N LYS A 364 -16.10 -9.32 -21.18
CA LYS A 364 -17.47 -8.87 -21.39
C LYS A 364 -18.32 -9.94 -22.05
#